data_e9b6baf5e096c6842e34a376db8cdd01
#
_entry.id   e9b6baf5e096c6842e34a376db8cdd01
#
_cell.length_a   1.000
_cell.length_b   1.000
_cell.length_c   1.000
_cell.angle_alpha   90.00
_cell.angle_beta   90.00
_cell.angle_gamma   90.00
#
_symmetry.space_group_name_H-M   'P 1'
#
loop_
_entity.id
_entity.type
_entity.pdbx_description
1 polymer ?
#
loop_
_entity_poly.entity_id
_entity_poly.type
_entity_poly.pdbx_seq_one_letter_code
_entity_poly.pdbx_strand_id
1 'polypeptide(L)'
;MDALTAYGYGGDMTERSEADEHRPDAGGQRLTTRETAERLGVKPETVYAYVSRGQLSRSRATGGRGSTFDVAEVDALARRNGRREPPSAPGEPAARTGITLIADDRYYFRGVDATELAARYSYEEVAEWLWTGELRPGVRFTAPEQAVVAARRAVGALPVHCGSTDRLRVAVVAAAAADPLRFDLSRDAVLGGARSLIPTLVAALPTVGGEADRLSASGSLARQLWPKLTARRPDEPSLAVLDTALALLIDHDLAASTLAARVAASARAHPYAVVSAGLGVLEGPLHGAASGLAHRMLAEVLERGGAAPVVADHLRAGRRVPGLGHRLYTGEDPRARALFGLLTHMPEAGPALDAARDVVTTTARDTPLHANVDLALAVLSVASDMPAEAGETVFAISRTAGWIAHALEEYGERPLRMRPSGHYTGPQPPQPLPYP
;
A
#
# COMPACT_ATOMS: atom_id res chain seq x y z
N MET A 1 -35.65 16.19 42.73
CA MET A 1 -36.23 15.06 43.47
C MET A 1 -35.34 13.91 43.19
N ASP A 2 -34.18 13.72 43.94
CA ASP A 2 -34.04 13.04 45.22
C ASP A 2 -34.37 11.55 45.09
N ALA A 3 -33.54 10.60 45.44
CA ALA A 3 -32.60 10.45 46.56
C ALA A 3 -31.59 9.32 46.24
N LEU A 4 -30.40 9.49 46.53
CA LEU A 4 -29.44 9.01 47.53
C LEU A 4 -29.98 8.02 48.58
N THR A 5 -29.23 6.91 48.82
CA THR A 5 -28.79 6.32 50.10
C THR A 5 -28.07 5.00 49.82
N ALA A 6 -26.81 4.73 50.01
CA ALA A 6 -25.91 4.73 51.18
C ALA A 6 -26.15 3.58 52.21
N TYR A 7 -25.02 2.96 52.63
CA TYR A 7 -24.70 2.07 53.75
C TYR A 7 -24.78 0.56 53.46
N GLY A 8 -23.86 -0.29 53.94
CA GLY A 8 -22.98 -0.15 55.09
C GLY A 8 -21.92 -1.27 55.16
N TYR A 9 -20.97 -1.02 55.98
CA TYR A 9 -19.87 -1.83 56.48
C TYR A 9 -20.29 -3.09 57.27
N GLY A 10 -19.47 -4.14 57.21
CA GLY A 10 -19.49 -5.22 58.16
C GLY A 10 -18.40 -6.24 57.85
N GLY A 11 -17.30 -6.14 58.59
CA GLY A 11 -16.18 -7.07 58.48
C GLY A 11 -16.48 -8.40 59.19
N ASP A 12 -15.78 -9.40 58.83
CA ASP A 12 -15.20 -10.34 59.78
C ASP A 12 -13.92 -10.97 59.22
N MET A 13 -12.90 -11.00 60.09
CA MET A 13 -11.65 -11.76 59.90
C MET A 13 -11.90 -13.14 60.54
N THR A 14 -11.58 -14.19 59.83
CA THR A 14 -10.75 -15.30 60.29
C THR A 14 -10.77 -16.46 59.30
N GLU A 15 -9.66 -16.99 59.12
CA GLU A 15 -9.18 -18.37 59.00
C GLU A 15 -8.41 -18.69 57.71
N ARG A 16 -7.13 -18.94 57.96
CA ARG A 16 -6.18 -19.59 57.06
C ARG A 16 -6.65 -21.02 56.78
N SER A 17 -6.60 -21.41 55.51
CA SER A 17 -6.44 -22.81 55.15
C SER A 17 -5.35 -22.90 54.08
N GLU A 18 -4.24 -23.49 54.47
CA GLU A 18 -3.20 -24.04 53.61
C GLU A 18 -3.81 -25.20 52.83
N ALA A 19 -3.82 -25.08 51.51
CA ALA A 19 -3.94 -26.22 50.63
C ALA A 19 -2.92 -26.04 49.50
N ASP A 20 -1.75 -26.64 49.77
CA ASP A 20 -0.68 -26.90 48.83
C ASP A 20 -1.15 -28.01 47.88
N GLU A 21 -1.65 -27.66 46.69
CA GLU A 21 -1.88 -28.61 45.62
C GLU A 21 -0.73 -28.57 44.60
N HIS A 22 0.14 -29.50 44.80
CA HIS A 22 1.22 -29.93 43.90
C HIS A 22 0.62 -30.33 42.55
N ARG A 23 0.73 -29.46 41.51
CA ARG A 23 0.54 -29.81 40.10
C ARG A 23 1.85 -30.31 39.51
N PRO A 24 1.87 -31.44 38.80
CA PRO A 24 3.09 -32.00 38.25
C PRO A 24 3.64 -31.16 37.10
N ASP A 25 4.95 -31.05 37.09
CA ASP A 25 5.82 -30.41 36.11
C ASP A 25 5.54 -30.92 34.69
N ALA A 26 4.90 -30.09 33.85
CA ALA A 26 4.99 -30.21 32.42
C ALA A 26 6.20 -29.37 31.99
N GLY A 27 7.26 -30.00 31.51
CA GLY A 27 8.57 -29.39 31.16
C GLY A 27 8.48 -28.27 30.15
N GLY A 28 8.05 -27.09 30.53
CA GLY A 28 8.09 -25.85 29.76
C GLY A 28 9.40 -25.11 30.03
N GLN A 29 9.98 -24.52 29.01
CA GLN A 29 11.17 -23.67 29.13
C GLN A 29 10.86 -22.48 30.06
N ARG A 30 11.71 -22.23 31.08
CA ARG A 30 11.49 -21.20 32.09
C ARG A 30 12.53 -20.11 31.99
N LEU A 31 12.10 -18.87 32.14
CA LEU A 31 12.93 -17.66 32.11
C LEU A 31 13.18 -17.15 33.53
N THR A 32 14.39 -16.64 33.78
CA THR A 32 14.72 -15.89 34.98
C THR A 32 14.04 -14.52 34.97
N THR A 33 14.01 -13.79 36.09
CA THR A 33 13.47 -12.42 36.16
C THR A 33 14.15 -11.49 35.16
N ARG A 34 15.46 -11.63 34.94
CA ARG A 34 16.22 -10.82 34.00
C ARG A 34 15.80 -11.13 32.55
N GLU A 35 15.80 -12.39 32.16
CA GLU A 35 15.37 -12.81 30.81
C GLU A 35 13.91 -12.46 30.55
N THR A 36 13.03 -12.57 31.56
CA THR A 36 11.64 -12.12 31.46
C THR A 36 11.53 -10.61 31.25
N ALA A 37 12.34 -9.83 31.98
CA ALA A 37 12.39 -8.38 31.83
C ALA A 37 12.87 -7.97 30.44
N GLU A 38 13.93 -8.62 29.94
CA GLU A 38 14.47 -8.41 28.58
C GLU A 38 13.41 -8.78 27.52
N ARG A 39 12.75 -9.94 27.66
CA ARG A 39 11.72 -10.42 26.71
C ARG A 39 10.46 -9.56 26.71
N LEU A 40 10.09 -8.97 27.84
CA LEU A 40 8.98 -8.00 27.96
C LEU A 40 9.39 -6.55 27.66
N GLY A 41 10.66 -6.26 27.47
CA GLY A 41 11.17 -4.89 27.25
C GLY A 41 10.90 -3.97 28.45
N VAL A 42 11.03 -4.46 29.68
CA VAL A 42 10.77 -3.71 30.91
C VAL A 42 11.93 -3.81 31.91
N LYS A 43 11.91 -2.98 32.94
CA LYS A 43 12.86 -3.13 34.05
C LYS A 43 12.49 -4.34 34.91
N PRO A 44 13.48 -5.01 35.55
CA PRO A 44 13.20 -6.18 36.41
C PRO A 44 12.17 -5.94 37.51
N GLU A 45 12.11 -4.71 38.04
CA GLU A 45 11.13 -4.32 39.06
C GLU A 45 9.68 -4.37 38.52
N THR A 46 9.50 -4.09 37.23
CA THR A 46 8.19 -4.12 36.55
C THR A 46 7.66 -5.54 36.40
N VAL A 47 8.53 -6.56 36.31
CA VAL A 47 8.12 -7.96 36.27
C VAL A 47 7.40 -8.34 37.55
N TYR A 48 7.88 -7.89 38.71
CA TYR A 48 7.21 -8.14 40.01
C TYR A 48 5.87 -7.39 40.10
N ALA A 49 5.71 -6.24 39.45
CA ALA A 49 4.43 -5.57 39.39
C ALA A 49 3.39 -6.35 38.55
N TYR A 50 3.81 -7.11 37.53
CA TYR A 50 2.92 -8.01 36.79
C TYR A 50 2.52 -9.23 37.65
N VAL A 51 3.44 -9.75 38.46
CA VAL A 51 3.14 -10.83 39.42
C VAL A 51 2.13 -10.36 40.45
N SER A 52 2.32 -9.20 41.08
CA SER A 52 1.42 -8.67 42.10
C SER A 52 0.01 -8.37 41.59
N ARG A 53 -0.11 -8.14 40.25
CA ARG A 53 -1.41 -7.94 39.57
C ARG A 53 -2.00 -9.22 39.00
N GLY A 54 -1.42 -10.40 39.31
CA GLY A 54 -1.89 -11.69 38.81
C GLY A 54 -1.75 -11.88 37.28
N GLN A 55 -0.89 -11.10 36.63
CA GLN A 55 -0.69 -11.16 35.20
C GLN A 55 0.43 -12.11 34.75
N LEU A 56 1.28 -12.53 35.70
CA LEU A 56 2.35 -13.52 35.55
C LEU A 56 2.42 -14.41 36.77
N SER A 57 2.56 -15.71 36.57
CA SER A 57 2.76 -16.69 37.63
C SER A 57 4.25 -16.86 37.94
N ARG A 58 4.60 -16.78 39.23
CA ARG A 58 5.98 -16.92 39.71
C ARG A 58 6.21 -18.32 40.26
N SER A 59 7.32 -18.97 39.84
CA SER A 59 7.81 -20.19 40.50
C SER A 59 9.22 -19.96 41.08
N ARG A 60 9.63 -20.76 42.05
CA ARG A 60 10.99 -20.75 42.57
C ARG A 60 11.91 -21.51 41.64
N ALA A 61 13.14 -21.02 41.42
CA ALA A 61 14.15 -21.73 40.66
C ALA A 61 14.58 -23.01 41.39
N THR A 62 14.59 -24.13 40.66
CA THR A 62 15.05 -25.42 41.21
C THR A 62 16.56 -25.35 41.44
N GLY A 63 17.01 -25.29 42.72
CA GLY A 63 18.41 -25.28 43.08
C GLY A 63 19.11 -23.91 43.28
N GLY A 64 18.35 -22.75 43.24
CA GLY A 64 18.92 -21.43 43.41
C GLY A 64 18.05 -20.38 44.09
N ARG A 65 18.64 -19.22 44.48
CA ARG A 65 17.91 -18.03 44.92
C ARG A 65 17.42 -17.26 43.71
N GLY A 66 16.11 -17.40 43.34
CA GLY A 66 15.54 -16.61 42.25
C GLY A 66 14.12 -17.03 41.88
N SER A 67 13.44 -16.16 41.11
CA SER A 67 12.13 -16.44 40.53
C SER A 67 12.27 -16.83 39.07
N THR A 68 11.41 -17.78 38.65
CA THR A 68 11.33 -18.19 37.23
C THR A 68 9.89 -18.06 36.73
N PHE A 69 9.73 -17.86 35.45
CA PHE A 69 8.49 -17.57 34.75
C PHE A 69 8.34 -18.51 33.55
N ASP A 70 7.15 -18.94 33.27
CA ASP A 70 6.86 -19.76 32.09
C ASP A 70 6.94 -18.95 30.82
N VAL A 71 7.68 -19.47 29.79
CA VAL A 71 7.89 -18.78 28.51
C VAL A 71 6.57 -18.49 27.81
N ALA A 72 5.62 -19.44 27.79
CA ALA A 72 4.35 -19.29 27.11
C ALA A 72 3.47 -18.20 27.78
N GLU A 73 3.53 -18.11 29.13
CA GLU A 73 2.82 -17.07 29.89
C GLU A 73 3.43 -15.68 29.66
N VAL A 74 4.77 -15.59 29.62
CA VAL A 74 5.51 -14.36 29.30
C VAL A 74 5.17 -13.88 27.89
N ASP A 75 5.14 -14.79 26.90
CA ASP A 75 4.80 -14.45 25.52
C ASP A 75 3.30 -14.07 25.36
N ALA A 76 2.43 -14.70 26.10
CA ALA A 76 1.01 -14.32 26.14
C ALA A 76 0.82 -12.92 26.74
N LEU A 77 1.60 -12.56 27.77
CA LEU A 77 1.58 -11.23 28.36
C LEU A 77 2.17 -10.19 27.42
N ALA A 78 3.26 -10.50 26.72
CA ALA A 78 3.86 -9.63 25.71
C ALA A 78 2.85 -9.30 24.60
N ARG A 79 2.13 -10.31 24.10
CA ARG A 79 1.05 -10.13 23.10
C ARG A 79 -0.12 -9.30 23.64
N ARG A 80 -0.58 -9.55 24.86
CA ARG A 80 -1.71 -8.79 25.49
C ARG A 80 -1.36 -7.33 25.75
N ASN A 81 -0.13 -7.05 26.16
CA ASN A 81 0.29 -5.69 26.48
C ASN A 81 0.69 -4.86 25.25
N GLY A 82 0.58 -5.41 24.02
CA GLY A 82 0.92 -4.69 22.79
C GLY A 82 2.34 -4.12 22.81
N ARG A 83 3.24 -4.70 23.63
CA ARG A 83 4.60 -4.18 23.79
C ARG A 83 5.49 -4.73 22.72
N ARG A 84 5.66 -3.86 21.80
CA ARG A 84 6.78 -3.34 21.02
C ARG A 84 8.03 -4.23 21.00
N GLU A 85 8.34 -4.69 19.80
CA GLU A 85 9.72 -4.70 19.30
C GLU A 85 10.46 -3.41 19.70
N PRO A 86 11.79 -3.46 19.86
CA PRO A 86 12.56 -2.28 20.23
C PRO A 86 12.19 -1.11 19.33
N PRO A 87 12.12 0.11 19.86
CA PRO A 87 11.76 1.27 19.08
C PRO A 87 12.73 1.35 17.89
N SER A 88 12.16 1.44 16.69
CA SER A 88 12.91 1.84 15.50
C SER A 88 13.72 3.10 15.82
N ALA A 89 14.90 3.21 15.20
CA ALA A 89 15.79 4.34 15.42
C ALA A 89 15.01 5.67 15.42
N PRO A 90 15.39 6.66 16.25
CA PRO A 90 14.67 7.93 16.33
C PRO A 90 14.62 8.57 14.94
N GLY A 91 13.45 8.64 14.31
CA GLY A 91 13.22 9.32 13.04
C GLY A 91 12.45 8.56 11.96
N GLU A 92 12.28 7.24 12.03
CA GLU A 92 11.46 6.52 11.07
C GLU A 92 10.12 6.09 11.69
N PRO A 93 8.98 6.50 11.08
CA PRO A 93 7.69 5.94 11.46
C PRO A 93 7.62 4.48 11.02
N ALA A 94 7.96 3.56 11.90
CA ALA A 94 7.83 2.12 11.63
C ALA A 94 6.34 1.76 11.55
N ALA A 95 5.82 1.67 10.34
CA ALA A 95 4.50 1.12 10.08
C ALA A 95 4.67 -0.39 9.85
N ARG A 96 4.07 -1.21 10.73
CA ARG A 96 3.98 -2.64 10.50
C ARG A 96 2.97 -2.89 9.38
N THR A 97 3.29 -3.81 8.47
CA THR A 97 2.38 -4.26 7.42
C THR A 97 2.56 -5.75 7.17
N GLY A 98 1.46 -6.45 6.96
CA GLY A 98 1.42 -7.83 6.47
C GLY A 98 1.04 -7.91 4.98
N ILE A 99 1.08 -6.77 4.26
CA ILE A 99 0.61 -6.68 2.87
C ILE A 99 1.74 -7.06 1.91
N THR A 100 2.84 -6.31 1.93
CA THR A 100 3.97 -6.53 1.02
C THR A 100 5.27 -6.74 1.79
N LEU A 101 6.03 -7.74 1.35
CA LEU A 101 7.42 -7.97 1.72
C LEU A 101 8.29 -7.87 0.47
N ILE A 102 9.38 -7.11 0.54
CA ILE A 102 10.42 -7.07 -0.49
C ILE A 102 11.71 -7.60 0.13
N ALA A 103 12.22 -8.67 -0.41
CA ALA A 103 13.45 -9.33 0.04
C ALA A 103 14.14 -10.07 -1.12
N ASP A 104 15.46 -10.04 -1.18
CA ASP A 104 16.28 -10.80 -2.14
C ASP A 104 15.87 -10.55 -3.61
N ASP A 105 15.66 -9.28 -3.97
CA ASP A 105 15.21 -8.83 -5.29
C ASP A 105 13.88 -9.48 -5.77
N ARG A 106 13.05 -9.90 -4.81
CA ARG A 106 11.69 -10.43 -5.04
C ARG A 106 10.70 -9.66 -4.18
N TYR A 107 9.41 -9.72 -4.55
CA TYR A 107 8.39 -9.15 -3.70
C TYR A 107 7.17 -10.09 -3.60
N TYR A 108 6.54 -9.99 -2.44
CA TYR A 108 5.51 -10.93 -2.01
C TYR A 108 4.31 -10.16 -1.50
N PHE A 109 3.12 -10.55 -1.92
CA PHE A 109 1.87 -10.14 -1.30
C PHE A 109 1.46 -11.20 -0.28
N ARG A 110 1.32 -10.83 0.99
CA ARG A 110 0.97 -11.75 2.09
C ARG A 110 1.82 -13.04 2.09
N GLY A 111 3.08 -12.92 1.74
CA GLY A 111 4.03 -14.05 1.67
C GLY A 111 3.98 -14.90 0.40
N VAL A 112 3.09 -14.58 -0.55
CA VAL A 112 3.03 -15.24 -1.87
C VAL A 112 3.72 -14.36 -2.91
N ASP A 113 4.53 -14.97 -3.78
CA ASP A 113 5.22 -14.24 -4.86
C ASP A 113 4.21 -13.48 -5.74
N ALA A 114 4.36 -12.17 -5.80
CA ALA A 114 3.41 -11.29 -6.47
C ALA A 114 3.44 -11.48 -8.00
N THR A 115 4.58 -11.86 -8.56
CA THR A 115 4.69 -12.15 -10.01
C THR A 115 3.97 -13.45 -10.38
N GLU A 116 4.00 -14.45 -9.51
CA GLU A 116 3.24 -15.67 -9.70
C GLU A 116 1.73 -15.46 -9.55
N LEU A 117 1.31 -14.61 -8.61
CA LEU A 117 -0.08 -14.21 -8.47
C LEU A 117 -0.58 -13.51 -9.73
N ALA A 118 0.14 -12.49 -10.18
CA ALA A 118 -0.23 -11.70 -11.37
C ALA A 118 -0.22 -12.51 -12.68
N ALA A 119 0.58 -13.58 -12.76
CA ALA A 119 0.60 -14.48 -13.91
C ALA A 119 -0.61 -15.42 -13.99
N ARG A 120 -1.32 -15.63 -12.87
CA ARG A 120 -2.39 -16.65 -12.78
C ARG A 120 -3.77 -16.08 -12.55
N TYR A 121 -3.85 -14.89 -11.95
CA TYR A 121 -5.09 -14.30 -11.47
C TYR A 121 -5.23 -12.87 -11.98
N SER A 122 -6.47 -12.46 -12.26
CA SER A 122 -6.79 -11.09 -12.65
C SER A 122 -6.53 -10.11 -11.52
N TYR A 123 -6.45 -8.82 -11.88
CA TYR A 123 -6.32 -7.74 -10.90
C TYR A 123 -7.37 -7.82 -9.78
N GLU A 124 -8.65 -8.03 -10.15
CA GLU A 124 -9.73 -8.10 -9.17
C GLU A 124 -9.58 -9.29 -8.21
N GLU A 125 -9.13 -10.44 -8.73
CA GLU A 125 -8.90 -11.63 -7.90
C GLU A 125 -7.73 -11.42 -6.93
N VAL A 126 -6.64 -10.80 -7.38
CA VAL A 126 -5.48 -10.48 -6.54
C VAL A 126 -5.85 -9.44 -5.49
N ALA A 127 -6.58 -8.38 -5.85
CA ALA A 127 -7.04 -7.36 -4.92
C ALA A 127 -7.98 -7.94 -3.85
N GLU A 128 -8.96 -8.75 -4.27
CA GLU A 128 -9.89 -9.42 -3.35
C GLU A 128 -9.15 -10.32 -2.37
N TRP A 129 -8.23 -11.14 -2.88
CA TRP A 129 -7.41 -12.00 -2.05
C TRP A 129 -6.51 -11.21 -1.10
N LEU A 130 -5.90 -10.12 -1.56
CA LEU A 130 -5.07 -9.26 -0.72
C LEU A 130 -5.86 -8.67 0.46
N TRP A 131 -7.11 -8.31 0.23
CA TRP A 131 -7.98 -7.74 1.27
C TRP A 131 -8.51 -8.79 2.24
N THR A 132 -8.96 -9.94 1.73
CA THR A 132 -9.72 -10.93 2.51
C THR A 132 -8.87 -12.10 3.00
N GLY A 133 -7.81 -12.47 2.28
CA GLY A 133 -7.05 -13.71 2.42
C GLY A 133 -7.71 -14.90 1.69
N GLU A 134 -8.86 -14.68 1.04
CA GLU A 134 -9.60 -15.71 0.29
C GLU A 134 -9.54 -15.42 -1.20
N LEU A 135 -9.06 -16.40 -1.98
CA LEU A 135 -9.11 -16.31 -3.43
C LEU A 135 -10.55 -16.58 -3.90
N ARG A 136 -11.10 -15.65 -4.69
CA ARG A 136 -12.45 -15.77 -5.28
C ARG A 136 -12.35 -15.77 -6.79
N PRO A 137 -12.24 -16.94 -7.44
CA PRO A 137 -12.12 -17.03 -8.88
C PRO A 137 -13.29 -16.38 -9.61
N GLY A 138 -12.97 -15.61 -10.64
CA GLY A 138 -13.98 -14.93 -11.46
C GLY A 138 -14.66 -13.72 -10.81
N VAL A 139 -14.18 -13.24 -9.65
CA VAL A 139 -14.72 -12.01 -9.04
C VAL A 139 -14.57 -10.83 -9.99
N ARG A 140 -15.60 -9.99 -10.06
CA ARG A 140 -15.58 -8.74 -10.83
C ARG A 140 -16.07 -7.59 -9.96
N PHE A 141 -15.43 -6.45 -10.12
CA PHE A 141 -15.85 -5.23 -9.45
C PHE A 141 -16.83 -4.47 -10.30
N THR A 142 -17.90 -3.97 -9.68
CA THR A 142 -18.99 -3.28 -10.39
C THR A 142 -19.21 -1.89 -9.82
N ALA A 143 -19.30 -0.90 -10.70
CA ALA A 143 -19.57 0.47 -10.32
C ALA A 143 -21.08 0.70 -10.18
N PRO A 144 -21.57 1.22 -9.04
CA PRO A 144 -22.96 1.64 -8.91
C PRO A 144 -23.26 2.80 -9.86
N GLU A 145 -24.36 2.73 -10.58
CA GLU A 145 -24.75 3.75 -11.56
C GLU A 145 -24.76 5.16 -10.97
N GLN A 146 -25.30 5.32 -9.77
CA GLN A 146 -25.37 6.60 -9.08
C GLN A 146 -23.97 7.19 -8.83
N ALA A 147 -22.99 6.37 -8.44
CA ALA A 147 -21.62 6.83 -8.22
C ALA A 147 -20.95 7.21 -9.54
N VAL A 148 -21.18 6.42 -10.62
CA VAL A 148 -20.65 6.72 -11.96
C VAL A 148 -21.22 8.04 -12.50
N VAL A 149 -22.52 8.27 -12.38
CA VAL A 149 -23.16 9.50 -12.82
C VAL A 149 -22.61 10.70 -12.08
N ALA A 150 -22.47 10.62 -10.75
CA ALA A 150 -21.91 11.70 -9.93
C ALA A 150 -20.45 12.00 -10.34
N ALA A 151 -19.63 10.95 -10.47
CA ALA A 151 -18.22 11.09 -10.82
C ALA A 151 -18.02 11.63 -12.24
N ARG A 152 -18.73 11.10 -13.24
CA ARG A 152 -18.67 11.60 -14.64
C ARG A 152 -19.12 13.06 -14.75
N ARG A 153 -20.17 13.45 -14.05
CA ARG A 153 -20.63 14.85 -14.03
C ARG A 153 -19.57 15.79 -13.47
N ALA A 154 -18.94 15.42 -12.35
CA ALA A 154 -17.90 16.23 -11.72
C ALA A 154 -16.63 16.30 -12.59
N VAL A 155 -16.20 15.18 -13.15
CA VAL A 155 -15.03 15.12 -14.07
C VAL A 155 -15.31 15.91 -15.36
N GLY A 156 -16.52 15.85 -15.89
CA GLY A 156 -16.92 16.58 -17.10
C GLY A 156 -16.89 18.10 -16.95
N ALA A 157 -16.92 18.62 -15.73
CA ALA A 157 -16.77 20.05 -15.44
C ALA A 157 -15.32 20.53 -15.44
N LEU A 158 -14.35 19.63 -15.46
CA LEU A 158 -12.92 19.98 -15.46
C LEU A 158 -12.47 20.50 -16.83
N PRO A 159 -11.48 21.41 -16.87
CA PRO A 159 -10.86 21.86 -18.09
C PRO A 159 -10.32 20.69 -18.95
N VAL A 160 -10.35 20.83 -20.27
CA VAL A 160 -9.93 19.77 -21.20
C VAL A 160 -8.47 19.34 -20.98
N HIS A 161 -7.61 20.28 -20.61
CA HIS A 161 -6.17 20.03 -20.38
C HIS A 161 -5.84 19.38 -19.03
N CYS A 162 -6.84 19.11 -18.16
CA CYS A 162 -6.61 18.40 -16.91
C CYS A 162 -6.07 16.99 -17.16
N GLY A 163 -5.08 16.60 -16.37
CA GLY A 163 -4.51 15.26 -16.39
C GLY A 163 -5.45 14.19 -15.83
N SER A 164 -5.10 12.93 -16.06
CA SER A 164 -5.89 11.79 -15.52
C SER A 164 -5.90 11.77 -14.00
N THR A 165 -4.81 12.16 -13.33
CA THR A 165 -4.73 12.20 -11.87
C THR A 165 -5.70 13.22 -11.27
N ASP A 166 -5.83 14.41 -11.84
CA ASP A 166 -6.84 15.40 -11.43
C ASP A 166 -8.25 14.84 -11.56
N ARG A 167 -8.54 14.19 -12.70
CA ARG A 167 -9.84 13.57 -12.96
C ARG A 167 -10.16 12.49 -11.94
N LEU A 168 -9.19 11.64 -11.60
CA LEU A 168 -9.35 10.59 -10.58
C LEU A 168 -9.60 11.20 -9.20
N ARG A 169 -8.90 12.26 -8.80
CA ARG A 169 -9.10 12.95 -7.53
C ARG A 169 -10.51 13.53 -7.42
N VAL A 170 -10.98 14.18 -8.47
CA VAL A 170 -12.36 14.72 -8.52
C VAL A 170 -13.39 13.59 -8.51
N ALA A 171 -13.14 12.50 -9.24
CA ALA A 171 -14.03 11.34 -9.26
C ALA A 171 -14.18 10.69 -7.87
N VAL A 172 -13.06 10.56 -7.11
CA VAL A 172 -13.10 10.03 -5.73
C VAL A 172 -14.01 10.89 -4.84
N VAL A 173 -13.87 12.22 -4.90
CA VAL A 173 -14.66 13.14 -4.07
C VAL A 173 -16.15 13.06 -4.44
N ALA A 174 -16.45 13.00 -5.73
CA ALA A 174 -17.82 12.89 -6.21
C ALA A 174 -18.47 11.53 -5.83
N ALA A 175 -17.72 10.43 -5.95
CA ALA A 175 -18.14 9.11 -5.51
C ALA A 175 -18.40 9.06 -4.00
N ALA A 176 -17.52 9.68 -3.19
CA ALA A 176 -17.72 9.81 -1.75
C ALA A 176 -19.00 10.56 -1.39
N ALA A 177 -19.29 11.66 -2.11
CA ALA A 177 -20.51 12.44 -1.88
C ALA A 177 -21.78 11.67 -2.21
N ALA A 178 -21.71 10.73 -3.16
CA ALA A 178 -22.81 9.86 -3.55
C ALA A 178 -23.03 8.66 -2.61
N ASP A 179 -22.09 8.39 -1.69
CA ASP A 179 -22.19 7.30 -0.72
C ASP A 179 -22.53 7.83 0.68
N PRO A 180 -23.81 7.68 1.13
CA PRO A 180 -24.21 8.13 2.46
C PRO A 180 -23.60 7.31 3.59
N LEU A 181 -23.15 6.07 3.32
CA LEU A 181 -22.58 5.16 4.31
C LEU A 181 -21.06 5.20 4.35
N ARG A 182 -20.41 6.12 3.65
CA ARG A 182 -18.94 6.23 3.54
C ARG A 182 -18.19 6.27 4.89
N PHE A 183 -18.86 6.66 5.98
CA PHE A 183 -18.27 6.72 7.33
C PHE A 183 -18.38 5.40 8.10
N ASP A 184 -19.02 4.37 7.55
CA ASP A 184 -18.96 3.03 8.10
C ASP A 184 -17.59 2.41 7.80
N LEU A 185 -16.77 2.28 8.85
CA LEU A 185 -15.42 1.72 8.78
C LEU A 185 -15.38 0.23 9.10
N SER A 186 -16.55 -0.43 9.20
CA SER A 186 -16.57 -1.88 9.28
C SER A 186 -15.91 -2.51 8.06
N ARG A 187 -15.25 -3.65 8.26
CA ARG A 187 -14.50 -4.32 7.19
C ARG A 187 -15.35 -4.54 5.94
N ASP A 188 -16.58 -4.99 6.12
CA ASP A 188 -17.47 -5.32 4.99
C ASP A 188 -17.91 -4.07 4.24
N ALA A 189 -18.20 -2.96 4.92
CA ALA A 189 -18.54 -1.68 4.29
C ALA A 189 -17.35 -1.12 3.51
N VAL A 190 -16.15 -1.16 4.10
CA VAL A 190 -14.92 -0.70 3.43
C VAL A 190 -14.64 -1.53 2.16
N LEU A 191 -14.77 -2.85 2.23
CA LEU A 191 -14.58 -3.74 1.07
C LEU A 191 -15.67 -3.54 0.01
N GLY A 192 -16.93 -3.38 0.41
CA GLY A 192 -18.02 -3.04 -0.50
C GLY A 192 -17.77 -1.72 -1.23
N GLY A 193 -17.35 -0.69 -0.48
CA GLY A 193 -16.95 0.61 -1.02
C GLY A 193 -15.78 0.51 -1.99
N ALA A 194 -14.76 -0.28 -1.68
CA ALA A 194 -13.59 -0.46 -2.54
C ALA A 194 -13.93 -1.14 -3.87
N ARG A 195 -14.74 -2.23 -3.83
CA ARG A 195 -15.23 -2.93 -5.04
C ARG A 195 -16.09 -2.04 -5.94
N SER A 196 -16.73 -1.03 -5.36
CA SER A 196 -17.52 -0.03 -6.08
C SER A 196 -16.67 1.13 -6.58
N LEU A 197 -15.73 1.62 -5.79
CA LEU A 197 -14.93 2.81 -6.10
C LEU A 197 -14.01 2.57 -7.30
N ILE A 198 -13.24 1.49 -7.31
CA ILE A 198 -12.23 1.24 -8.34
C ILE A 198 -12.83 1.28 -9.76
N PRO A 199 -13.89 0.52 -10.09
CA PRO A 199 -14.51 0.62 -11.41
C PRO A 199 -15.24 1.96 -11.63
N THR A 200 -15.71 2.65 -10.58
CA THR A 200 -16.24 4.01 -10.70
C THR A 200 -15.19 4.99 -11.18
N LEU A 201 -13.95 4.89 -10.66
CA LEU A 201 -12.82 5.72 -11.11
C LEU A 201 -12.53 5.50 -12.59
N VAL A 202 -12.49 4.24 -13.03
CA VAL A 202 -12.28 3.90 -14.45
C VAL A 202 -13.44 4.44 -15.30
N ALA A 203 -14.68 4.24 -14.87
CA ALA A 203 -15.87 4.70 -15.60
C ALA A 203 -15.96 6.23 -15.70
N ALA A 204 -15.39 6.97 -14.74
CA ALA A 204 -15.38 8.43 -14.72
C ALA A 204 -14.39 9.05 -15.71
N LEU A 205 -13.36 8.32 -16.12
CA LEU A 205 -12.38 8.81 -17.11
C LEU A 205 -13.03 8.96 -18.49
N PRO A 206 -12.63 9.98 -19.28
CA PRO A 206 -13.07 10.12 -20.65
C PRO A 206 -12.58 8.93 -21.49
N THR A 207 -13.36 8.56 -22.51
CA THR A 207 -12.96 7.53 -23.49
C THR A 207 -12.15 8.19 -24.61
N VAL A 208 -11.05 7.54 -24.99
CA VAL A 208 -10.23 7.97 -26.14
C VAL A 208 -10.82 7.37 -27.42
N GLY A 209 -11.24 8.19 -28.37
CA GLY A 209 -11.70 7.72 -29.69
C GLY A 209 -13.19 7.44 -29.85
N GLY A 210 -14.06 8.00 -29.02
CA GLY A 210 -15.52 8.02 -29.32
C GLY A 210 -16.29 6.75 -28.90
N GLU A 211 -17.25 6.26 -29.67
CA GLU A 211 -18.31 5.30 -29.34
C GLU A 211 -17.96 3.95 -28.65
N ALA A 212 -16.72 3.67 -28.31
CA ALA A 212 -16.28 2.44 -27.63
C ALA A 212 -16.89 2.22 -26.23
N ASP A 213 -17.63 3.18 -25.70
CA ASP A 213 -18.20 3.18 -24.34
C ASP A 213 -19.21 2.06 -24.07
N ARG A 214 -19.89 1.54 -25.11
CA ARG A 214 -20.94 0.53 -24.93
C ARG A 214 -20.40 -0.90 -24.78
N LEU A 215 -19.20 -1.19 -25.29
CA LEU A 215 -18.59 -2.52 -25.24
C LEU A 215 -17.76 -2.74 -23.97
N SER A 216 -17.36 -1.67 -23.26
CA SER A 216 -16.43 -1.73 -22.13
C SER A 216 -17.09 -1.79 -20.75
N ALA A 217 -18.41 -1.67 -20.65
CA ALA A 217 -19.11 -1.69 -19.36
C ALA A 217 -19.12 -3.06 -18.66
N SER A 218 -18.75 -4.11 -19.35
CA SER A 218 -18.70 -5.48 -18.83
C SER A 218 -17.32 -6.11 -19.08
N GLY A 219 -16.87 -6.95 -18.18
CA GLY A 219 -15.59 -7.65 -18.27
C GLY A 219 -14.59 -7.26 -17.16
N SER A 220 -13.32 -7.67 -17.30
CA SER A 220 -12.26 -7.36 -16.35
C SER A 220 -12.00 -5.85 -16.28
N LEU A 221 -11.40 -5.40 -15.18
CA LEU A 221 -11.04 -3.99 -15.01
C LEU A 221 -10.08 -3.51 -16.11
N ALA A 222 -9.16 -4.37 -16.55
CA ALA A 222 -8.27 -4.07 -17.68
C ALA A 222 -9.05 -3.77 -18.97
N ARG A 223 -10.06 -4.57 -19.27
CA ARG A 223 -10.96 -4.35 -20.44
C ARG A 223 -11.74 -3.04 -20.33
N GLN A 224 -12.18 -2.68 -19.12
CA GLN A 224 -12.89 -1.42 -18.87
C GLN A 224 -11.95 -0.21 -18.96
N LEU A 225 -10.69 -0.35 -18.51
CA LEU A 225 -9.69 0.73 -18.51
C LEU A 225 -9.10 0.99 -19.91
N TRP A 226 -8.95 -0.04 -20.74
CA TRP A 226 -8.30 0.05 -22.05
C TRP A 226 -8.80 1.22 -22.92
N PRO A 227 -10.11 1.41 -23.17
CA PRO A 227 -10.63 2.50 -23.99
C PRO A 227 -10.49 3.89 -23.34
N LYS A 228 -10.05 3.95 -22.09
CA LYS A 228 -9.70 5.21 -21.40
C LYS A 228 -8.24 5.61 -21.65
N LEU A 229 -7.43 4.68 -22.15
CA LEU A 229 -6.01 4.86 -22.39
C LEU A 229 -5.69 5.01 -23.90
N THR A 230 -6.45 4.37 -24.78
CA THR A 230 -6.18 4.37 -26.23
C THR A 230 -7.44 4.17 -27.05
N ALA A 231 -7.42 4.67 -28.30
CA ALA A 231 -8.45 4.38 -29.30
C ALA A 231 -8.26 3.02 -30.01
N ARG A 232 -7.10 2.36 -29.81
CA ARG A 232 -6.86 1.03 -30.38
C ARG A 232 -7.80 -0.02 -29.76
N ARG A 233 -8.28 -0.92 -30.61
CA ARG A 233 -9.05 -2.06 -30.11
C ARG A 233 -8.14 -3.00 -29.32
N PRO A 234 -8.57 -3.46 -28.13
CA PRO A 234 -7.77 -4.40 -27.35
C PRO A 234 -7.79 -5.79 -28.02
N ASP A 235 -6.67 -6.47 -27.99
CA ASP A 235 -6.54 -7.91 -28.20
C ASP A 235 -6.23 -8.62 -26.88
N GLU A 236 -6.27 -9.94 -26.85
CA GLU A 236 -6.04 -10.69 -25.61
C GLU A 236 -4.60 -10.54 -25.07
N PRO A 237 -3.51 -10.52 -25.89
CA PRO A 237 -2.17 -10.21 -25.39
C PRO A 237 -2.08 -8.85 -24.71
N SER A 238 -2.60 -7.80 -25.33
CA SER A 238 -2.58 -6.44 -24.79
C SER A 238 -3.34 -6.33 -23.46
N LEU A 239 -4.51 -6.98 -23.37
CA LEU A 239 -5.30 -7.03 -22.13
C LEU A 239 -4.57 -7.82 -21.04
N ALA A 240 -3.89 -8.91 -21.39
CA ALA A 240 -3.11 -9.68 -20.43
C ALA A 240 -1.95 -8.86 -19.85
N VAL A 241 -1.24 -8.07 -20.67
CA VAL A 241 -0.19 -7.15 -20.20
C VAL A 241 -0.79 -6.11 -19.25
N LEU A 242 -1.90 -5.47 -19.62
CA LEU A 242 -2.53 -4.43 -18.79
C LEU A 242 -3.06 -5.01 -17.46
N ASP A 243 -3.69 -6.18 -17.49
CA ASP A 243 -4.23 -6.82 -16.28
C ASP A 243 -3.10 -7.24 -15.33
N THR A 244 -2.03 -7.83 -15.89
CA THR A 244 -0.82 -8.15 -15.11
C THR A 244 -0.16 -6.89 -14.55
N ALA A 245 -0.08 -5.80 -15.32
CA ALA A 245 0.45 -4.52 -14.82
C ALA A 245 -0.40 -4.00 -13.66
N LEU A 246 -1.72 -4.05 -13.78
CA LEU A 246 -2.62 -3.68 -12.68
C LEU A 246 -2.38 -4.56 -11.45
N ALA A 247 -2.27 -5.87 -11.59
CA ALA A 247 -2.04 -6.78 -10.47
C ALA A 247 -0.68 -6.53 -9.79
N LEU A 248 0.39 -6.29 -10.57
CA LEU A 248 1.73 -6.03 -10.06
C LEU A 248 1.90 -4.68 -9.37
N LEU A 249 1.06 -3.70 -9.67
CA LEU A 249 1.14 -2.34 -9.14
C LEU A 249 0.23 -2.10 -7.92
N ILE A 250 -0.55 -3.11 -7.49
CA ILE A 250 -1.47 -2.99 -6.34
C ILE A 250 -0.78 -2.42 -5.12
N ASP A 251 0.38 -2.93 -4.77
CA ASP A 251 1.19 -2.41 -3.66
C ASP A 251 2.68 -2.61 -3.90
N HIS A 252 3.50 -1.83 -3.22
CA HIS A 252 4.95 -1.94 -3.31
C HIS A 252 5.60 -1.23 -2.12
N ASP A 253 5.55 -1.87 -0.96
CA ASP A 253 6.05 -1.34 0.31
C ASP A 253 5.39 0.02 0.70
N LEU A 254 5.97 0.70 1.67
CA LEU A 254 5.45 1.98 2.17
C LEU A 254 5.92 3.17 1.30
N ALA A 255 5.48 3.19 0.05
CA ALA A 255 5.67 4.36 -0.81
C ALA A 255 5.04 5.62 -0.18
N ALA A 256 5.49 6.81 -0.61
CA ALA A 256 5.00 8.08 -0.04
C ALA A 256 3.47 8.21 -0.08
N SER A 257 2.83 7.78 -1.17
CA SER A 257 1.35 7.78 -1.28
C SER A 257 0.71 6.76 -0.34
N THR A 258 1.34 5.60 -0.12
CA THR A 258 0.89 4.60 0.85
C THR A 258 0.98 5.13 2.28
N LEU A 259 2.06 5.85 2.61
CA LEU A 259 2.18 6.52 3.90
C LEU A 259 1.09 7.56 4.12
N ALA A 260 0.80 8.40 3.11
CA ALA A 260 -0.28 9.39 3.18
C ALA A 260 -1.66 8.72 3.39
N ALA A 261 -1.94 7.64 2.69
CA ALA A 261 -3.14 6.83 2.86
C ALA A 261 -3.25 6.27 4.30
N ARG A 262 -2.16 5.74 4.85
CA ARG A 262 -2.10 5.24 6.24
C ARG A 262 -2.31 6.35 7.25
N VAL A 263 -1.70 7.53 7.06
CA VAL A 263 -1.92 8.71 7.93
C VAL A 263 -3.39 9.10 7.96
N ALA A 264 -4.04 9.18 6.79
CA ALA A 264 -5.47 9.46 6.69
C ALA A 264 -6.31 8.40 7.40
N ALA A 265 -6.04 7.11 7.17
CA ALA A 265 -6.75 6.00 7.80
C ALA A 265 -6.54 5.99 9.32
N SER A 266 -5.33 6.30 9.82
CA SER A 266 -5.05 6.39 11.26
C SER A 266 -5.87 7.49 11.96
N ALA A 267 -6.24 8.53 11.22
CA ALA A 267 -7.16 9.59 11.67
C ALA A 267 -8.65 9.21 11.50
N ARG A 268 -8.95 7.94 11.10
CA ARG A 268 -10.31 7.46 10.86
C ARG A 268 -11.01 8.17 9.70
N ALA A 269 -10.26 8.67 8.73
CA ALA A 269 -10.84 9.14 7.47
C ALA A 269 -11.51 7.96 6.74
N HIS A 270 -12.64 8.23 6.08
CA HIS A 270 -13.35 7.20 5.30
C HIS A 270 -12.53 6.73 4.08
N PRO A 271 -12.78 5.54 3.50
CA PRO A 271 -11.95 4.96 2.44
C PRO A 271 -11.69 5.87 1.24
N TYR A 272 -12.71 6.62 0.81
CA TYR A 272 -12.55 7.59 -0.28
C TYR A 272 -11.55 8.71 0.05
N ALA A 273 -11.55 9.22 1.29
CA ALA A 273 -10.59 10.24 1.72
C ALA A 273 -9.18 9.65 1.83
N VAL A 274 -9.04 8.39 2.22
CA VAL A 274 -7.77 7.65 2.20
C VAL A 274 -7.21 7.58 0.77
N VAL A 275 -8.04 7.18 -0.19
CA VAL A 275 -7.65 7.13 -1.62
C VAL A 275 -7.31 8.52 -2.15
N SER A 276 -8.08 9.55 -1.79
CA SER A 276 -7.81 10.94 -2.16
C SER A 276 -6.45 11.42 -1.64
N ALA A 277 -6.08 11.07 -0.40
CA ALA A 277 -4.77 11.39 0.17
C ALA A 277 -3.63 10.68 -0.61
N GLY A 278 -3.81 9.41 -0.94
CA GLY A 278 -2.87 8.65 -1.77
C GLY A 278 -2.67 9.28 -3.16
N LEU A 279 -3.76 9.60 -3.84
CA LEU A 279 -3.74 10.26 -5.15
C LEU A 279 -3.06 11.64 -5.10
N GLY A 280 -3.30 12.42 -4.04
CA GLY A 280 -2.67 13.72 -3.87
C GLY A 280 -1.15 13.67 -3.79
N VAL A 281 -0.60 12.63 -3.17
CA VAL A 281 0.86 12.41 -3.10
C VAL A 281 1.39 11.78 -4.38
N LEU A 282 0.61 10.91 -5.02
CA LEU A 282 0.99 10.26 -6.27
C LEU A 282 1.26 11.26 -7.40
N GLU A 283 0.55 12.38 -7.45
CA GLU A 283 0.73 13.46 -8.42
C GLU A 283 2.13 14.11 -8.35
N GLY A 284 2.83 13.95 -7.23
CA GLY A 284 4.15 14.55 -7.04
C GLY A 284 5.19 14.06 -8.07
N PRO A 285 6.04 14.96 -8.62
CA PRO A 285 6.97 14.65 -9.68
C PRO A 285 8.06 13.62 -9.31
N LEU A 286 8.26 13.40 -8.00
CA LEU A 286 9.20 12.39 -7.49
C LEU A 286 8.53 11.04 -7.22
N HIS A 287 7.24 10.87 -7.55
CA HIS A 287 6.51 9.64 -7.26
C HIS A 287 5.78 9.08 -8.49
N GLY A 288 4.76 9.75 -9.03
CA GLY A 288 3.91 9.20 -10.10
C GLY A 288 4.41 9.44 -11.53
N ALA A 289 5.19 10.49 -11.75
CA ALA A 289 5.57 10.95 -13.09
C ALA A 289 6.66 10.09 -13.81
N ALA A 290 7.17 9.03 -13.17
CA ALA A 290 8.31 8.27 -13.69
C ALA A 290 8.00 7.53 -15.00
N SER A 291 6.82 6.92 -15.11
CA SER A 291 6.41 6.19 -16.32
C SER A 291 6.18 7.12 -17.52
N GLY A 292 5.63 8.31 -17.29
CA GLY A 292 5.48 9.32 -18.35
C GLY A 292 6.81 9.87 -18.86
N LEU A 293 7.81 9.99 -17.99
CA LEU A 293 9.17 10.35 -18.41
C LEU A 293 9.80 9.23 -19.23
N ALA A 294 9.63 7.97 -18.83
CA ALA A 294 10.12 6.82 -19.59
C ALA A 294 9.44 6.70 -20.96
N HIS A 295 8.12 6.93 -21.03
CA HIS A 295 7.36 6.96 -22.28
C HIS A 295 7.95 8.00 -23.27
N ARG A 296 8.10 9.26 -22.84
CA ARG A 296 8.63 10.34 -23.68
C ARG A 296 10.05 10.05 -24.16
N MET A 297 10.91 9.54 -23.28
CA MET A 297 12.25 9.11 -23.66
C MET A 297 12.21 7.99 -24.71
N LEU A 298 11.36 6.97 -24.52
CA LEU A 298 11.26 5.84 -25.45
C LEU A 298 10.72 6.28 -26.82
N ALA A 299 9.73 7.16 -26.85
CA ALA A 299 9.21 7.75 -28.08
C ALA A 299 10.31 8.54 -28.82
N GLU A 300 11.12 9.32 -28.10
CA GLU A 300 12.26 10.06 -28.69
C GLU A 300 13.33 9.09 -29.24
N VAL A 301 13.59 7.95 -28.56
CA VAL A 301 14.52 6.93 -29.09
C VAL A 301 14.02 6.36 -30.41
N LEU A 302 12.73 6.09 -30.53
CA LEU A 302 12.12 5.61 -31.77
C LEU A 302 12.18 6.65 -32.88
N GLU A 303 11.89 7.91 -32.58
CA GLU A 303 11.94 9.02 -33.53
C GLU A 303 13.38 9.27 -34.06
N ARG A 304 14.38 9.23 -33.17
CA ARG A 304 15.78 9.48 -33.49
C ARG A 304 16.53 8.26 -34.01
N GLY A 305 15.91 7.09 -34.01
CA GLY A 305 16.47 5.84 -34.56
C GLY A 305 17.56 5.21 -33.68
N GLY A 306 17.66 5.55 -32.39
CA GLY A 306 18.59 4.91 -31.47
C GLY A 306 18.70 5.59 -30.10
N ALA A 307 19.13 4.83 -29.09
CA ALA A 307 19.19 5.29 -27.70
C ALA A 307 20.38 6.21 -27.39
N ALA A 308 21.53 6.03 -28.07
CA ALA A 308 22.77 6.72 -27.74
C ALA A 308 22.65 8.27 -27.71
N PRO A 309 22.05 8.95 -28.69
CA PRO A 309 21.91 10.41 -28.68
C PRO A 309 20.95 10.88 -27.56
N VAL A 310 19.87 10.12 -27.28
CA VAL A 310 18.88 10.46 -26.25
C VAL A 310 19.48 10.29 -24.85
N VAL A 311 20.16 9.18 -24.60
CA VAL A 311 20.88 8.92 -23.35
C VAL A 311 21.95 10.00 -23.10
N ALA A 312 22.74 10.35 -24.14
CA ALA A 312 23.75 11.39 -24.01
C ALA A 312 23.15 12.76 -23.66
N ASP A 313 21.97 13.12 -24.19
CA ASP A 313 21.28 14.36 -23.85
C ASP A 313 20.78 14.38 -22.40
N HIS A 314 20.29 13.25 -21.88
CA HIS A 314 19.94 13.12 -20.46
C HIS A 314 21.19 13.30 -19.57
N LEU A 315 22.27 12.60 -19.86
CA LEU A 315 23.52 12.67 -19.09
C LEU A 315 24.15 14.09 -19.13
N ARG A 316 24.20 14.71 -20.32
CA ARG A 316 24.70 16.09 -20.48
C ARG A 316 23.89 17.12 -19.70
N ALA A 317 22.58 16.88 -19.54
CA ALA A 317 21.70 17.72 -18.74
C ALA A 317 21.76 17.40 -17.24
N GLY A 318 22.62 16.49 -16.78
CA GLY A 318 22.71 16.04 -15.38
C GLY A 318 21.45 15.29 -14.90
N ARG A 319 20.64 14.77 -15.82
CA ARG A 319 19.41 14.05 -15.52
C ARG A 319 19.65 12.54 -15.54
N ARG A 320 18.90 11.83 -14.70
CA ARG A 320 18.86 10.37 -14.76
C ARG A 320 18.14 9.90 -16.04
N VAL A 321 18.52 8.74 -16.55
CA VAL A 321 17.80 8.06 -17.64
C VAL A 321 16.53 7.45 -17.05
N PRO A 322 15.31 7.85 -17.50
CA PRO A 322 14.06 7.34 -16.97
C PRO A 322 13.88 5.83 -17.22
N GLY A 323 13.14 5.15 -16.35
CA GLY A 323 12.84 3.73 -16.53
C GLY A 323 13.96 2.77 -16.14
N LEU A 324 15.06 3.28 -15.57
CA LEU A 324 16.21 2.49 -15.13
C LEU A 324 16.50 2.65 -13.65
N GLY A 325 16.87 1.52 -13.01
CA GLY A 325 17.23 1.44 -11.61
C GLY A 325 16.03 1.48 -10.67
N HIS A 326 16.21 0.94 -9.49
CA HIS A 326 15.19 0.95 -8.44
C HIS A 326 15.84 1.03 -7.06
N ARG A 327 15.20 1.73 -6.11
CA ARG A 327 15.75 1.91 -4.76
C ARG A 327 15.80 0.60 -3.95
N LEU A 328 14.82 -0.28 -4.16
CA LEU A 328 14.61 -1.49 -3.34
C LEU A 328 15.17 -2.76 -4.00
N TYR A 329 15.55 -2.71 -5.28
CA TYR A 329 16.15 -3.83 -5.99
C TYR A 329 17.58 -3.49 -6.36
N THR A 330 18.49 -4.42 -6.08
CA THR A 330 19.89 -4.31 -6.49
C THR A 330 20.12 -4.88 -7.89
N GLY A 331 19.27 -5.82 -8.29
CA GLY A 331 19.21 -6.43 -9.61
C GLY A 331 18.01 -5.94 -10.42
N GLU A 332 17.46 -6.82 -11.21
CA GLU A 332 16.31 -6.56 -12.09
C GLU A 332 15.00 -6.42 -11.29
N ASP A 333 14.19 -5.41 -11.60
CA ASP A 333 12.85 -5.27 -11.06
C ASP A 333 11.97 -6.46 -11.52
N PRO A 334 11.48 -7.31 -10.61
CA PRO A 334 10.70 -8.50 -10.98
C PRO A 334 9.40 -8.16 -11.72
N ARG A 335 8.83 -6.97 -11.48
CA ARG A 335 7.65 -6.47 -12.19
C ARG A 335 7.97 -6.17 -13.64
N ALA A 336 9.11 -5.49 -13.88
CA ALA A 336 9.60 -5.22 -15.24
C ALA A 336 9.83 -6.51 -16.00
N ARG A 337 10.52 -7.47 -15.40
CA ARG A 337 10.79 -8.78 -16.00
C ARG A 337 9.50 -9.50 -16.41
N ALA A 338 8.50 -9.53 -15.53
CA ALA A 338 7.21 -10.16 -15.81
C ALA A 338 6.50 -9.49 -16.99
N LEU A 339 6.44 -8.14 -17.00
CA LEU A 339 5.80 -7.38 -18.08
C LEU A 339 6.55 -7.49 -19.41
N PHE A 340 7.88 -7.41 -19.41
CA PHE A 340 8.67 -7.60 -20.62
C PHE A 340 8.46 -8.99 -21.23
N GLY A 341 8.33 -10.02 -20.39
CA GLY A 341 7.98 -11.37 -20.85
C GLY A 341 6.66 -11.39 -21.64
N LEU A 342 5.62 -10.75 -21.11
CA LEU A 342 4.31 -10.67 -21.77
C LEU A 342 4.32 -9.79 -23.02
N LEU A 343 5.02 -8.64 -22.97
CA LEU A 343 5.15 -7.71 -24.10
C LEU A 343 5.76 -8.37 -25.34
N THR A 344 6.58 -9.40 -25.20
CA THR A 344 7.10 -10.17 -26.36
C THR A 344 6.01 -10.89 -27.15
N HIS A 345 4.83 -11.11 -26.59
CA HIS A 345 3.69 -11.73 -27.26
C HIS A 345 2.78 -10.69 -27.94
N MET A 346 3.08 -9.41 -27.84
CA MET A 346 2.40 -8.32 -28.57
C MET A 346 3.19 -7.97 -29.83
N PRO A 347 2.72 -8.29 -31.03
CA PRO A 347 3.48 -8.00 -32.27
C PRO A 347 3.84 -6.52 -32.42
N GLU A 348 2.94 -5.63 -32.02
CA GLU A 348 3.11 -4.19 -32.09
C GLU A 348 4.17 -3.66 -31.12
N ALA A 349 4.51 -4.41 -30.08
CA ALA A 349 5.50 -3.98 -29.09
C ALA A 349 6.96 -4.15 -29.57
N GLY A 350 7.20 -4.85 -30.67
CA GLY A 350 8.55 -5.14 -31.18
C GLY A 350 9.46 -3.91 -31.25
N PRO A 351 9.09 -2.85 -31.96
CA PRO A 351 9.93 -1.63 -32.07
C PRO A 351 10.20 -0.97 -30.71
N ALA A 352 9.21 -0.88 -29.83
CA ALA A 352 9.36 -0.29 -28.50
C ALA A 352 10.21 -1.17 -27.56
N LEU A 353 10.11 -2.50 -27.68
CA LEU A 353 10.98 -3.44 -26.97
C LEU A 353 12.43 -3.33 -27.40
N ASP A 354 12.69 -3.19 -28.70
CA ASP A 354 14.04 -3.04 -29.23
C ASP A 354 14.64 -1.69 -28.78
N ALA A 355 13.86 -0.62 -28.81
CA ALA A 355 14.27 0.68 -28.27
C ALA A 355 14.57 0.62 -26.76
N ALA A 356 13.75 -0.09 -25.97
CA ALA A 356 13.99 -0.26 -24.54
C ALA A 356 15.27 -1.05 -24.26
N ARG A 357 15.54 -2.12 -25.03
CA ARG A 357 16.79 -2.89 -24.95
C ARG A 357 18.01 -2.04 -25.32
N ASP A 358 17.90 -1.19 -26.34
CA ASP A 358 18.95 -0.26 -26.73
C ASP A 358 19.25 0.75 -25.62
N VAL A 359 18.23 1.32 -24.97
CA VAL A 359 18.39 2.19 -23.79
C VAL A 359 19.15 1.49 -22.68
N VAL A 360 18.75 0.28 -22.29
CA VAL A 360 19.41 -0.51 -21.25
C VAL A 360 20.87 -0.79 -21.62
N THR A 361 21.11 -1.27 -22.84
CA THR A 361 22.45 -1.62 -23.32
C THR A 361 23.38 -0.40 -23.42
N THR A 362 22.85 0.72 -23.91
CA THR A 362 23.61 1.98 -24.03
C THR A 362 24.00 2.51 -22.65
N THR A 363 23.07 2.49 -21.69
CA THR A 363 23.33 2.99 -20.32
C THR A 363 24.25 2.07 -19.55
N ALA A 364 24.18 0.75 -19.76
CA ALA A 364 25.02 -0.22 -19.06
C ALA A 364 26.53 -0.09 -19.34
N ARG A 365 26.92 0.66 -20.38
CA ARG A 365 28.34 0.95 -20.67
C ARG A 365 28.99 1.80 -19.59
N ASP A 366 28.22 2.70 -18.96
CA ASP A 366 28.73 3.64 -17.96
C ASP A 366 28.27 3.25 -16.53
N THR A 367 27.06 2.71 -16.39
CA THR A 367 26.47 2.32 -15.10
C THR A 367 25.55 1.12 -15.29
N PRO A 368 25.78 -0.01 -14.61
CA PRO A 368 24.93 -1.19 -14.73
C PRO A 368 23.59 -0.95 -14.02
N LEU A 369 22.65 -0.34 -14.73
CA LEU A 369 21.27 -0.15 -14.27
C LEU A 369 20.35 -1.11 -15.00
N HIS A 370 19.46 -1.71 -14.25
CA HIS A 370 18.41 -2.61 -14.76
C HIS A 370 17.14 -1.84 -15.09
N ALA A 371 16.38 -2.33 -16.06
CA ALA A 371 15.05 -1.82 -16.36
C ALA A 371 14.14 -1.96 -15.13
N ASN A 372 13.33 -0.94 -14.86
CA ASN A 372 12.31 -0.98 -13.85
C ASN A 372 10.90 -1.04 -14.48
N VAL A 373 9.87 -1.11 -13.65
CA VAL A 373 8.47 -1.24 -14.10
C VAL A 373 8.02 -0.06 -14.97
N ASP A 374 8.60 1.14 -14.78
CA ASP A 374 8.22 2.32 -15.55
C ASP A 374 8.64 2.21 -17.02
N LEU A 375 9.79 1.57 -17.32
CA LEU A 375 10.20 1.28 -18.69
C LEU A 375 9.28 0.26 -19.35
N ALA A 376 8.84 -0.78 -18.61
CA ALA A 376 7.91 -1.75 -19.16
C ALA A 376 6.52 -1.13 -19.45
N LEU A 377 6.03 -0.25 -18.56
CA LEU A 377 4.81 0.53 -18.80
C LEU A 377 4.97 1.49 -19.98
N ALA A 378 6.15 2.07 -20.17
CA ALA A 378 6.46 2.90 -21.33
C ALA A 378 6.39 2.10 -22.64
N VAL A 379 6.92 0.87 -22.67
CA VAL A 379 6.79 -0.01 -23.85
C VAL A 379 5.33 -0.31 -24.15
N LEU A 380 4.52 -0.68 -23.15
CA LEU A 380 3.08 -0.90 -23.34
C LEU A 380 2.38 0.34 -23.90
N SER A 381 2.64 1.51 -23.30
CA SER A 381 1.95 2.74 -23.68
C SER A 381 2.35 3.25 -25.05
N VAL A 382 3.63 3.16 -25.43
CA VAL A 382 4.12 3.52 -26.76
C VAL A 382 3.59 2.55 -27.81
N ALA A 383 3.68 1.25 -27.58
CA ALA A 383 3.20 0.22 -28.51
C ALA A 383 1.69 0.28 -28.76
N SER A 384 0.93 0.79 -27.80
CA SER A 384 -0.53 0.88 -27.87
C SER A 384 -1.08 2.27 -28.21
N ASP A 385 -0.24 3.20 -28.66
CA ASP A 385 -0.59 4.61 -28.93
C ASP A 385 -1.33 5.28 -27.76
N MET A 386 -0.90 4.98 -26.54
CA MET A 386 -1.41 5.63 -25.33
C MET A 386 -0.69 6.94 -25.09
N PRO A 387 -1.31 7.94 -24.41
CA PRO A 387 -0.61 9.16 -23.99
C PRO A 387 0.44 8.85 -22.92
N ALA A 388 1.41 9.75 -22.75
CA ALA A 388 2.50 9.56 -21.80
C ALA A 388 2.00 9.34 -20.35
N GLU A 389 0.86 9.90 -19.99
CA GLU A 389 0.23 9.79 -18.67
C GLU A 389 -0.50 8.45 -18.45
N ALA A 390 -0.55 7.56 -19.46
CA ALA A 390 -1.24 6.28 -19.34
C ALA A 390 -0.66 5.40 -18.23
N GLY A 391 0.66 5.35 -18.10
CA GLY A 391 1.31 4.59 -17.04
C GLY A 391 0.96 5.10 -15.64
N GLU A 392 0.86 6.41 -15.46
CA GLU A 392 0.42 7.04 -14.20
C GLU A 392 -1.04 6.69 -13.89
N THR A 393 -1.89 6.67 -14.92
CA THR A 393 -3.31 6.27 -14.78
C THR A 393 -3.43 4.82 -14.35
N VAL A 394 -2.70 3.91 -15.01
CA VAL A 394 -2.64 2.48 -14.64
C VAL A 394 -2.17 2.32 -13.19
N PHE A 395 -1.11 3.04 -12.82
CA PHE A 395 -0.57 3.03 -11.47
C PHE A 395 -1.60 3.51 -10.42
N ALA A 396 -2.27 4.64 -10.67
CA ALA A 396 -3.25 5.21 -9.75
C ALA A 396 -4.45 4.28 -9.52
N ILE A 397 -5.01 3.70 -10.59
CA ILE A 397 -6.12 2.75 -10.50
C ILE A 397 -5.70 1.50 -9.74
N SER A 398 -4.56 0.91 -10.10
CA SER A 398 -4.05 -0.28 -9.44
C SER A 398 -3.79 -0.05 -7.95
N ARG A 399 -3.05 1.01 -7.61
CA ARG A 399 -2.63 1.31 -6.25
C ARG A 399 -3.78 1.63 -5.31
N THR A 400 -4.96 1.97 -5.85
CA THR A 400 -6.17 2.18 -5.05
C THR A 400 -6.49 0.94 -4.20
N ALA A 401 -6.32 -0.27 -4.73
CA ALA A 401 -6.51 -1.50 -3.97
C ALA A 401 -5.50 -1.66 -2.82
N GLY A 402 -4.24 -1.29 -3.05
CA GLY A 402 -3.19 -1.30 -2.02
C GLY A 402 -3.47 -0.28 -0.91
N TRP A 403 -3.87 0.94 -1.24
CA TRP A 403 -4.24 1.93 -0.23
C TRP A 403 -5.41 1.47 0.65
N ILE A 404 -6.40 0.78 0.07
CA ILE A 404 -7.50 0.18 0.84
C ILE A 404 -6.99 -0.96 1.74
N ALA A 405 -6.09 -1.82 1.26
CA ALA A 405 -5.48 -2.86 2.10
C ALA A 405 -4.78 -2.25 3.32
N HIS A 406 -3.99 -1.19 3.12
CA HIS A 406 -3.34 -0.46 4.19
C HIS A 406 -4.31 0.27 5.12
N ALA A 407 -5.42 0.80 4.59
CA ALA A 407 -6.47 1.40 5.41
C ALA A 407 -7.14 0.37 6.33
N LEU A 408 -7.40 -0.85 5.84
CA LEU A 408 -7.96 -1.94 6.64
C LEU A 408 -7.05 -2.33 7.81
N GLU A 409 -5.72 -2.34 7.60
CA GLU A 409 -4.77 -2.53 8.70
C GLU A 409 -4.87 -1.39 9.72
N GLU A 410 -4.86 -0.12 9.26
CA GLU A 410 -4.90 1.05 10.14
C GLU A 410 -6.21 1.18 10.91
N TYR A 411 -7.34 0.77 10.33
CA TYR A 411 -8.63 0.76 11.04
C TYR A 411 -8.65 -0.25 12.20
N GLY A 412 -7.84 -1.31 12.12
CA GLY A 412 -7.63 -2.26 13.23
C GLY A 412 -6.66 -1.77 14.31
N GLU A 413 -5.89 -0.73 14.03
CA GLU A 413 -4.87 -0.20 14.93
C GLU A 413 -5.40 0.94 15.81
N ARG A 414 -4.57 1.37 16.79
CA ARG A 414 -4.90 2.53 17.64
C ARG A 414 -5.01 3.81 16.78
N PRO A 415 -6.09 4.61 16.94
CA PRO A 415 -6.24 5.87 16.24
C PRO A 415 -5.07 6.83 16.46
N LEU A 416 -4.75 7.62 15.42
CA LEU A 416 -3.72 8.67 15.43
C LEU A 416 -2.29 8.17 15.79
N ARG A 417 -2.01 6.87 15.66
CA ARG A 417 -0.66 6.33 15.92
C ARG A 417 0.41 6.86 14.97
N MET A 418 0.00 7.33 13.78
CA MET A 418 0.87 7.90 12.76
C MET A 418 1.12 9.41 12.95
N ARG A 419 0.67 10.01 14.06
CA ARG A 419 0.91 11.42 14.36
C ARG A 419 2.31 11.61 14.96
N PRO A 420 3.25 12.24 14.23
CA PRO A 420 4.58 12.55 14.77
C PRO A 420 4.51 13.71 15.78
N SER A 421 5.52 13.81 16.63
CA SER A 421 5.76 14.99 17.46
C SER A 421 6.47 16.06 16.64
N GLY A 422 5.98 17.29 16.65
CA GLY A 422 6.69 18.42 16.05
C GLY A 422 7.90 18.84 16.91
N HIS A 423 9.01 19.14 16.27
CA HIS A 423 10.15 19.83 16.90
C HIS A 423 10.18 21.27 16.43
N TYR A 424 9.97 22.21 17.36
CA TYR A 424 9.94 23.63 17.02
C TYR A 424 11.37 24.16 16.81
N THR A 425 11.62 24.74 15.64
CA THR A 425 12.93 25.30 15.24
C THR A 425 12.88 26.82 14.99
N GLY A 426 11.75 27.44 15.26
CA GLY A 426 11.58 28.88 15.09
C GLY A 426 12.18 29.72 16.23
N PRO A 427 12.00 31.06 16.20
CA PRO A 427 12.48 31.96 17.26
C PRO A 427 11.91 31.55 18.63
N GLN A 428 12.76 31.57 19.65
CA GLN A 428 12.33 31.23 21.00
C GLN A 428 11.30 32.24 21.54
N PRO A 429 10.22 31.78 22.19
CA PRO A 429 9.25 32.65 22.84
C PRO A 429 9.80 33.23 24.15
N PRO A 430 9.25 34.44 24.59
CA PRO A 430 8.27 35.24 23.89
C PRO A 430 8.90 36.14 22.83
N GLN A 431 8.24 36.29 21.69
CA GLN A 431 8.59 37.30 20.69
C GLN A 431 7.60 38.45 20.78
N PRO A 432 8.01 39.72 20.47
CA PRO A 432 7.10 40.84 20.43
C PRO A 432 6.03 40.64 19.36
N LEU A 433 4.87 41.23 19.57
CA LEU A 433 3.83 41.27 18.53
C LEU A 433 4.35 42.01 17.29
N PRO A 434 4.09 41.45 16.07
CA PRO A 434 4.41 42.17 14.84
C PRO A 434 3.58 43.48 14.82
N TYR A 435 4.27 44.61 14.59
CA TYR A 435 3.59 45.86 14.34
C TYR A 435 3.09 45.92 12.89
N PRO A 436 1.90 46.55 12.63
CA PRO A 436 1.36 46.70 11.28
C PRO A 436 2.25 47.59 10.40
#